data_d1409fe29d14e8ef5109aac90002d200
#
_entry.id   d1409fe29d14e8ef5109aac90002d200
#
_cell.length_a   1.000
_cell.length_b   1.000
_cell.length_c   1.000
_cell.angle_alpha   90.00
_cell.angle_beta   90.00
_cell.angle_gamma   90.00
#
_symmetry.space_group_name_H-M   'P 1'
#
loop_
_entity.id
_entity.type
_entity.pdbx_description
1 polymer ?
#
loop_
_entity_poly.entity_id
_entity_poly.type
_entity_poly.pdbx_seq_one_letter_code
_entity_poly.pdbx_strand_id
1 'polypeptide(L)'
;MTGGAGAIGSAIVEGLVSSGHRAVVIDRAGGVSADLSVEESTRAAAAEVLRRFGRCDVFVHAAAAFDLAALADLDAATFRHVLAVNVEAPLWLAQAFTPGMAERRFGRIIFVTSDTFWDPPAPVLLPYIASKGALTGIMRILARSLGPDGISVTAVAPGLTDTPAARTVNTEAQFDEVMDGQALKRRLVPTDTAAAVAFLASDGAAAMTGQILCADGGLILR
;
A
#
# COMPACT_ATOMS: atom_id res chain seq x y z
N MET A 1 -5.62 -6.37 -6.17
CA MET A 1 -4.84 -5.69 -5.12
C MET A 1 -4.11 -6.72 -4.27
N THR A 2 -2.99 -6.36 -3.65
CA THR A 2 -2.29 -7.22 -2.68
C THR A 2 -2.72 -6.89 -1.26
N GLY A 3 -2.59 -7.85 -0.34
CA GLY A 3 -2.90 -7.65 1.09
C GLY A 3 -4.40 -7.54 1.40
N GLY A 4 -5.26 -8.00 0.49
CA GLY A 4 -6.70 -7.86 0.64
C GLY A 4 -7.34 -8.71 1.74
N ALA A 5 -6.61 -9.64 2.33
CA ALA A 5 -7.08 -10.44 3.48
C ALA A 5 -6.85 -9.73 4.83
N GLY A 6 -6.01 -8.69 4.88
CA GLY A 6 -5.77 -7.89 6.08
C GLY A 6 -6.90 -6.90 6.35
N ALA A 7 -6.95 -6.32 7.57
CA ALA A 7 -8.03 -5.42 7.99
C ALA A 7 -8.15 -4.16 7.10
N ILE A 8 -7.04 -3.48 6.82
CA ILE A 8 -7.03 -2.33 5.90
C ILE A 8 -7.36 -2.80 4.48
N GLY A 9 -6.75 -3.91 4.04
CA GLY A 9 -6.96 -4.42 2.69
C GLY A 9 -8.40 -4.85 2.42
N SER A 10 -9.08 -5.51 3.36
CA SER A 10 -10.49 -5.90 3.21
C SER A 10 -11.40 -4.67 3.09
N ALA A 11 -11.18 -3.65 3.91
CA ALA A 11 -11.91 -2.39 3.80
C ALA A 11 -11.68 -1.70 2.45
N ILE A 12 -10.44 -1.74 1.91
CA ILE A 12 -10.14 -1.23 0.56
C ILE A 12 -10.91 -2.04 -0.51
N VAL A 13 -10.93 -3.37 -0.40
CA VAL A 13 -11.70 -4.23 -1.32
C VAL A 13 -13.17 -3.83 -1.32
N GLU A 14 -13.77 -3.71 -0.14
CA GLU A 14 -15.17 -3.32 0.04
C GLU A 14 -15.44 -1.92 -0.55
N GLY A 15 -14.57 -0.95 -0.28
CA GLY A 15 -14.68 0.41 -0.82
C GLY A 15 -14.60 0.44 -2.35
N LEU A 16 -13.67 -0.31 -2.95
CA LEU A 16 -13.54 -0.41 -4.40
C LEU A 16 -14.75 -1.12 -5.04
N VAL A 17 -15.24 -2.20 -4.43
CA VAL A 17 -16.44 -2.91 -4.92
C VAL A 17 -17.66 -2.01 -4.84
N SER A 18 -17.85 -1.29 -3.74
CA SER A 18 -18.95 -0.32 -3.58
C SER A 18 -18.89 0.82 -4.59
N SER A 19 -17.69 1.14 -5.09
CA SER A 19 -17.45 2.13 -6.16
C SER A 19 -17.57 1.54 -7.58
N GLY A 20 -18.03 0.29 -7.71
CA GLY A 20 -18.29 -0.36 -9.00
C GLY A 20 -17.10 -1.12 -9.61
N HIS A 21 -15.97 -1.24 -8.89
CA HIS A 21 -14.84 -2.02 -9.36
C HIS A 21 -15.04 -3.52 -9.12
N ARG A 22 -14.49 -4.34 -10.00
CA ARG A 22 -14.31 -5.77 -9.75
C ARG A 22 -12.96 -5.98 -9.07
N ALA A 23 -12.96 -6.25 -7.77
CA ALA A 23 -11.73 -6.43 -7.01
C ALA A 23 -11.23 -7.89 -7.09
N VAL A 24 -9.92 -8.05 -7.29
CA VAL A 24 -9.20 -9.33 -7.23
C VAL A 24 -8.12 -9.20 -6.17
N VAL A 25 -8.14 -10.10 -5.19
CA VAL A 25 -7.15 -10.14 -4.10
C VAL A 25 -5.99 -11.05 -4.50
N ILE A 26 -4.76 -10.58 -4.28
CA ILE A 26 -3.53 -11.36 -4.28
C ILE A 26 -3.04 -11.39 -2.84
N ASP A 27 -3.04 -12.55 -2.20
CA ASP A 27 -2.63 -12.72 -0.81
C ASP A 27 -2.19 -14.17 -0.57
N ARG A 28 -1.62 -14.46 0.58
CA ARG A 28 -1.28 -15.83 0.98
C ARG A 28 -2.53 -16.69 1.19
N ALA A 29 -3.64 -16.07 1.57
CA ALA A 29 -4.93 -16.74 1.75
C ALA A 29 -6.03 -16.03 0.94
N GLY A 30 -6.80 -16.80 0.18
CA GLY A 30 -7.92 -16.31 -0.64
C GLY A 30 -7.48 -15.72 -1.99
N GLY A 31 -8.44 -15.55 -2.91
CA GLY A 31 -8.22 -14.93 -4.21
C GLY A 31 -7.21 -15.65 -5.10
N VAL A 32 -6.18 -14.96 -5.54
CA VAL A 32 -4.99 -15.52 -6.18
C VAL A 32 -3.92 -15.66 -5.10
N SER A 33 -3.61 -16.91 -4.73
CA SER A 33 -2.63 -17.19 -3.67
C SER A 33 -1.22 -16.88 -4.15
N ALA A 34 -0.45 -16.11 -3.36
CA ALA A 34 0.94 -15.79 -3.64
C ALA A 34 1.72 -15.48 -2.36
N ASP A 35 2.97 -15.95 -2.33
CA ASP A 35 4.00 -15.46 -1.43
C ASP A 35 4.72 -14.29 -2.12
N LEU A 36 4.48 -13.09 -1.63
CA LEU A 36 5.06 -11.87 -2.20
C LEU A 36 6.54 -11.67 -1.84
N SER A 37 7.10 -12.48 -0.95
CA SER A 37 8.54 -12.48 -0.69
C SER A 37 9.33 -13.25 -1.76
N VAL A 38 8.62 -13.95 -2.66
CA VAL A 38 9.20 -14.77 -3.74
C VAL A 38 8.82 -14.18 -5.09
N GLU A 39 9.81 -13.73 -5.86
CA GLU A 39 9.60 -13.08 -7.17
C GLU A 39 8.78 -13.97 -8.12
N GLU A 40 9.14 -15.25 -8.25
CA GLU A 40 8.45 -16.19 -9.14
C GLU A 40 6.96 -16.32 -8.78
N SER A 41 6.64 -16.43 -7.48
CA SER A 41 5.27 -16.49 -6.98
C SER A 41 4.50 -15.19 -7.28
N THR A 42 5.15 -14.04 -7.11
CA THR A 42 4.58 -12.73 -7.42
C THR A 42 4.27 -12.57 -8.91
N ARG A 43 5.19 -12.97 -9.79
CA ARG A 43 5.01 -12.93 -11.24
C ARG A 43 3.94 -13.91 -11.72
N ALA A 44 3.90 -15.12 -11.15
CA ALA A 44 2.86 -16.10 -11.44
C ALA A 44 1.47 -15.58 -11.04
N ALA A 45 1.35 -14.90 -9.91
CA ALA A 45 0.08 -14.28 -9.50
C ALA A 45 -0.37 -13.17 -10.46
N ALA A 46 0.54 -12.33 -10.96
CA ALA A 46 0.22 -11.33 -11.96
C ALA A 46 -0.29 -11.97 -13.26
N ALA A 47 0.41 -13.00 -13.74
CA ALA A 47 0.01 -13.75 -14.94
C ALA A 47 -1.37 -14.40 -14.78
N GLU A 48 -1.64 -14.97 -13.60
CA GLU A 48 -2.94 -15.57 -13.29
C GLU A 48 -4.08 -14.54 -13.27
N VAL A 49 -3.84 -13.35 -12.71
CA VAL A 49 -4.81 -12.24 -12.77
C VAL A 49 -5.10 -11.87 -14.23
N LEU A 50 -4.09 -11.67 -15.05
CA LEU A 50 -4.25 -11.31 -16.45
C LEU A 50 -4.94 -12.43 -17.24
N ARG A 51 -4.61 -13.69 -16.99
CA ARG A 51 -5.26 -14.84 -17.63
C ARG A 51 -6.75 -14.95 -17.29
N ARG A 52 -7.13 -14.74 -16.01
CA ARG A 52 -8.53 -14.86 -15.56
C ARG A 52 -9.40 -13.67 -15.93
N PHE A 53 -8.84 -12.47 -15.93
CA PHE A 53 -9.62 -11.23 -16.03
C PHE A 53 -9.27 -10.39 -17.25
N GLY A 54 -8.23 -10.75 -18.00
CA GLY A 54 -7.80 -10.11 -19.23
C GLY A 54 -7.13 -8.75 -19.05
N ARG A 55 -7.33 -8.09 -17.89
CA ARG A 55 -6.84 -6.72 -17.64
C ARG A 55 -6.68 -6.41 -16.15
N CYS A 56 -5.89 -5.37 -15.88
CA CYS A 56 -5.84 -4.68 -14.60
C CYS A 56 -5.92 -3.18 -14.88
N ASP A 57 -6.88 -2.49 -14.31
CA ASP A 57 -7.05 -1.03 -14.48
C ASP A 57 -6.58 -0.26 -13.26
N VAL A 58 -6.80 -0.84 -12.07
CA VAL A 58 -6.38 -0.29 -10.78
C VAL A 58 -5.55 -1.33 -10.05
N PHE A 59 -4.29 -1.01 -9.78
CA PHE A 59 -3.41 -1.82 -8.96
C PHE A 59 -3.20 -1.15 -7.61
N VAL A 60 -3.61 -1.81 -6.52
CA VAL A 60 -3.37 -1.35 -5.14
C VAL A 60 -2.41 -2.30 -4.46
N HIS A 61 -1.31 -1.79 -3.92
CA HIS A 61 -0.39 -2.55 -3.08
C HIS A 61 -0.58 -2.16 -1.61
N ALA A 62 -1.26 -3.04 -0.86
CA ALA A 62 -1.52 -2.88 0.57
C ALA A 62 -0.90 -4.01 1.42
N ALA A 63 -0.33 -5.04 0.80
CA ALA A 63 0.45 -6.03 1.53
C ALA A 63 1.69 -5.39 2.16
N ALA A 64 2.04 -5.83 3.36
CA ALA A 64 3.26 -5.41 4.02
C ALA A 64 3.80 -6.53 4.92
N ALA A 65 5.12 -6.73 4.88
CA ALA A 65 5.88 -7.35 5.95
C ALA A 65 6.20 -6.26 6.99
N PHE A 66 6.01 -6.58 8.26
CA PHE A 66 6.17 -5.67 9.41
C PHE A 66 7.09 -6.29 10.45
N ASP A 67 8.27 -6.73 9.98
CA ASP A 67 9.29 -7.30 10.85
C ASP A 67 10.01 -6.15 11.57
N LEU A 68 10.13 -6.27 12.89
CA LEU A 68 10.69 -5.26 13.76
C LEU A 68 12.14 -5.58 14.11
N ALA A 69 13.04 -4.66 13.90
CA ALA A 69 14.43 -4.76 14.33
C ALA A 69 15.07 -3.38 14.47
N ALA A 70 15.70 -3.11 15.61
CA ALA A 70 16.58 -1.95 15.76
C ALA A 70 17.93 -2.21 15.06
N LEU A 71 18.70 -1.16 14.82
CA LEU A 71 19.97 -1.28 14.08
C LEU A 71 20.93 -2.34 14.67
N ALA A 72 20.98 -2.47 16.00
CA ALA A 72 21.86 -3.41 16.66
C ALA A 72 21.48 -4.89 16.44
N ASP A 73 20.18 -5.16 16.21
CA ASP A 73 19.61 -6.50 16.12
C ASP A 73 19.19 -6.86 14.69
N LEU A 74 19.38 -5.95 13.74
CA LEU A 74 18.95 -6.13 12.36
C LEU A 74 19.87 -7.14 11.64
N ASP A 75 19.31 -8.26 11.25
CA ASP A 75 19.96 -9.20 10.35
C ASP A 75 19.56 -9.01 8.88
N ALA A 76 20.37 -9.58 7.98
CA ALA A 76 20.16 -9.43 6.55
C ALA A 76 18.91 -10.16 6.04
N ALA A 77 18.47 -11.23 6.70
CA ALA A 77 17.28 -11.98 6.28
C ALA A 77 16.01 -11.19 6.57
N THR A 78 15.88 -10.64 7.78
CA THR A 78 14.79 -9.75 8.18
C THR A 78 14.69 -8.55 7.24
N PHE A 79 15.80 -7.87 6.97
CA PHE A 79 15.79 -6.69 6.10
C PHE A 79 15.37 -7.03 4.67
N ARG A 80 15.94 -8.12 4.10
CA ARG A 80 15.59 -8.58 2.75
C ARG A 80 14.14 -9.02 2.64
N HIS A 81 13.59 -9.72 3.65
CA HIS A 81 12.19 -10.13 3.66
C HIS A 81 11.25 -8.92 3.58
N VAL A 82 11.49 -7.88 4.40
CA VAL A 82 10.69 -6.66 4.36
C VAL A 82 10.80 -5.96 2.99
N LEU A 83 12.00 -5.88 2.42
CA LEU A 83 12.17 -5.26 1.10
C LEU A 83 11.50 -6.10 -0.01
N ALA A 84 11.60 -7.42 0.03
CA ALA A 84 10.99 -8.28 -0.97
C ALA A 84 9.47 -8.07 -1.03
N VAL A 85 8.77 -8.08 0.12
CA VAL A 85 7.32 -7.90 0.17
C VAL A 85 6.91 -6.47 -0.11
N ASN A 86 7.56 -5.48 0.54
CA ASN A 86 7.08 -4.10 0.53
C ASN A 86 7.56 -3.29 -0.68
N VAL A 87 8.66 -3.69 -1.32
CA VAL A 87 9.33 -2.90 -2.37
C VAL A 87 9.42 -3.66 -3.68
N GLU A 88 9.93 -4.89 -3.67
CA GLU A 88 10.16 -5.64 -4.90
C GLU A 88 8.84 -6.17 -5.49
N ALA A 89 7.99 -6.79 -4.67
CA ALA A 89 6.72 -7.35 -5.14
C ALA A 89 5.84 -6.32 -5.89
N PRO A 90 5.61 -5.09 -5.37
CA PRO A 90 4.84 -4.10 -6.13
C PRO A 90 5.51 -3.69 -7.45
N LEU A 91 6.85 -3.74 -7.56
CA LEU A 91 7.54 -3.48 -8.83
C LEU A 91 7.26 -4.58 -9.86
N TRP A 92 7.35 -5.85 -9.45
CA TRP A 92 7.08 -6.99 -10.36
C TRP A 92 5.62 -7.02 -10.82
N LEU A 93 4.67 -6.67 -9.93
CA LEU A 93 3.26 -6.56 -10.28
C LEU A 93 3.00 -5.36 -11.20
N ALA A 94 3.56 -4.20 -10.90
CA ALA A 94 3.44 -3.02 -11.77
C ALA A 94 4.02 -3.31 -13.16
N GLN A 95 5.19 -3.93 -13.25
CA GLN A 95 5.82 -4.32 -14.52
C GLN A 95 4.90 -5.22 -15.37
N ALA A 96 4.16 -6.13 -14.72
CA ALA A 96 3.24 -7.02 -15.42
C ALA A 96 1.94 -6.32 -15.89
N PHE A 97 1.44 -5.33 -15.13
CA PHE A 97 0.16 -4.70 -15.42
C PHE A 97 0.26 -3.46 -16.33
N THR A 98 1.37 -2.73 -16.27
CA THR A 98 1.53 -1.45 -16.98
C THR A 98 1.46 -1.56 -18.52
N PRO A 99 1.93 -2.63 -19.21
CA PRO A 99 1.79 -2.71 -20.66
C PRO A 99 0.32 -2.60 -21.12
N GLY A 100 -0.57 -3.39 -20.52
CA GLY A 100 -1.99 -3.32 -20.85
C GLY A 100 -2.66 -2.01 -20.40
N MET A 101 -2.19 -1.37 -19.32
CA MET A 101 -2.65 -0.03 -18.94
C MET A 101 -2.24 1.01 -19.99
N ALA A 102 -1.00 0.97 -20.48
CA ALA A 102 -0.45 1.88 -21.50
C ALA A 102 -1.21 1.75 -22.84
N GLU A 103 -1.49 0.52 -23.28
CA GLU A 103 -2.27 0.28 -24.50
C GLU A 103 -3.66 0.93 -24.45
N ARG A 104 -4.28 0.92 -23.27
CA ARG A 104 -5.61 1.54 -23.05
C ARG A 104 -5.54 3.02 -22.71
N ARG A 105 -4.33 3.59 -22.51
CA ARG A 105 -4.13 4.96 -22.05
C ARG A 105 -4.83 5.24 -20.72
N PHE A 106 -4.95 4.23 -19.86
CA PHE A 106 -5.59 4.30 -18.57
C PHE A 106 -5.00 3.30 -17.59
N GLY A 107 -4.56 3.79 -16.44
CA GLY A 107 -4.13 2.98 -15.30
C GLY A 107 -4.09 3.80 -14.01
N ARG A 108 -4.30 3.12 -12.89
CA ARG A 108 -4.14 3.66 -11.53
C ARG A 108 -3.26 2.71 -10.72
N ILE A 109 -2.13 3.19 -10.23
CA ILE A 109 -1.26 2.45 -9.32
C ILE A 109 -1.27 3.20 -8.00
N ILE A 110 -1.68 2.52 -6.92
CA ILE A 110 -1.84 3.12 -5.60
C ILE A 110 -1.06 2.29 -4.59
N PHE A 111 -0.07 2.90 -3.96
CA PHE A 111 0.72 2.27 -2.90
C PHE A 111 0.20 2.68 -1.52
N VAL A 112 0.08 1.73 -0.61
CA VAL A 112 -0.16 2.03 0.80
C VAL A 112 1.20 2.15 1.50
N THR A 113 1.59 3.39 1.78
CA THR A 113 2.80 3.74 2.52
C THR A 113 2.53 3.83 4.03
N SER A 114 3.05 4.83 4.73
CA SER A 114 2.77 5.14 6.13
C SER A 114 3.19 6.56 6.44
N ASP A 115 2.53 7.21 7.38
CA ASP A 115 2.95 8.49 7.97
C ASP A 115 4.27 8.37 8.76
N THR A 116 4.56 7.19 9.32
CA THR A 116 5.81 6.91 10.06
C THR A 116 7.09 7.15 9.25
N PHE A 117 6.97 7.26 7.92
CA PHE A 117 8.10 7.64 7.07
C PHE A 117 8.58 9.08 7.35
N TRP A 118 7.68 9.97 7.73
CA TRP A 118 8.02 11.37 8.04
C TRP A 118 8.33 11.60 9.51
N ASP A 119 7.66 10.88 10.40
CA ASP A 119 7.85 10.94 11.84
C ASP A 119 8.01 9.54 12.42
N PRO A 120 9.26 9.01 12.45
CA PRO A 120 9.55 7.66 12.93
C PRO A 120 9.32 7.52 14.44
N PRO A 121 8.30 6.76 14.90
CA PRO A 121 7.96 6.70 16.31
C PRO A 121 8.89 5.83 17.16
N ALA A 122 9.59 4.86 16.54
CA ALA A 122 10.44 3.93 17.28
C ALA A 122 11.58 3.36 16.42
N PRO A 123 12.81 3.19 17.00
CA PRO A 123 13.96 2.64 16.28
C PRO A 123 13.76 1.22 15.71
N VAL A 124 12.92 0.40 16.33
CA VAL A 124 12.63 -0.97 15.87
C VAL A 124 11.87 -1.04 14.53
N LEU A 125 11.29 0.07 14.09
CA LEU A 125 10.62 0.18 12.79
C LEU A 125 11.59 0.38 11.62
N LEU A 126 12.90 0.33 11.84
CA LEU A 126 13.91 0.62 10.83
C LEU A 126 13.69 -0.09 9.49
N PRO A 127 13.52 -1.44 9.40
CA PRO A 127 13.33 -2.08 8.11
C PRO A 127 12.02 -1.67 7.43
N TYR A 128 10.95 -1.52 8.21
CA TYR A 128 9.65 -1.11 7.70
C TYR A 128 9.68 0.32 7.13
N ILE A 129 10.20 1.29 7.90
CA ILE A 129 10.30 2.70 7.48
C ILE A 129 11.21 2.84 6.27
N ALA A 130 12.34 2.12 6.22
CA ALA A 130 13.22 2.08 5.05
C ALA A 130 12.45 1.63 3.81
N SER A 131 11.62 0.58 3.93
CA SER A 131 10.79 0.08 2.83
C SER A 131 9.74 1.09 2.36
N LYS A 132 9.08 1.79 3.29
CA LYS A 132 8.06 2.82 2.96
C LYS A 132 8.68 4.06 2.32
N GLY A 133 9.91 4.42 2.72
CA GLY A 133 10.72 5.44 2.06
C GLY A 133 11.09 5.06 0.63
N ALA A 134 11.57 3.82 0.42
CA ALA A 134 11.87 3.30 -0.91
C ALA A 134 10.63 3.31 -1.82
N LEU A 135 9.49 2.82 -1.31
CA LEU A 135 8.23 2.80 -2.07
C LEU A 135 7.76 4.21 -2.45
N THR A 136 8.00 5.20 -1.59
CA THR A 136 7.71 6.63 -1.88
C THR A 136 8.57 7.16 -3.03
N GLY A 137 9.87 6.83 -3.05
CA GLY A 137 10.76 7.18 -4.15
C GLY A 137 10.36 6.51 -5.46
N ILE A 138 10.03 5.22 -5.42
CA ILE A 138 9.52 4.44 -6.56
C ILE A 138 8.23 5.06 -7.11
N MET A 139 7.28 5.39 -6.26
CA MET A 139 6.03 6.03 -6.66
C MET A 139 6.28 7.29 -7.51
N ARG A 140 7.19 8.15 -7.07
CA ARG A 140 7.50 9.41 -7.78
C ARG A 140 8.13 9.19 -9.14
N ILE A 141 9.09 8.25 -9.27
CA ILE A 141 9.71 7.98 -10.56
C ILE A 141 8.74 7.28 -11.52
N LEU A 142 7.93 6.36 -11.04
CA LEU A 142 6.91 5.71 -11.85
C LEU A 142 5.83 6.70 -12.31
N ALA A 143 5.41 7.64 -11.46
CA ALA A 143 4.46 8.69 -11.83
C ALA A 143 4.99 9.52 -13.02
N ARG A 144 6.27 9.85 -13.01
CA ARG A 144 6.90 10.61 -14.10
C ARG A 144 7.07 9.78 -15.38
N SER A 145 7.46 8.52 -15.25
CA SER A 145 7.74 7.65 -16.41
C SER A 145 6.47 7.12 -17.08
N LEU A 146 5.41 6.84 -16.31
CA LEU A 146 4.16 6.24 -16.81
C LEU A 146 3.07 7.28 -17.12
N GLY A 147 3.22 8.51 -16.63
CA GLY A 147 2.26 9.59 -16.89
C GLY A 147 1.99 9.84 -18.37
N PRO A 148 2.99 9.87 -19.27
CA PRO A 148 2.78 10.00 -20.72
C PRO A 148 1.87 8.91 -21.31
N ASP A 149 1.79 7.73 -20.67
CA ASP A 149 0.95 6.61 -21.09
C ASP A 149 -0.46 6.64 -20.46
N GLY A 150 -0.83 7.71 -19.77
CA GLY A 150 -2.14 7.85 -19.12
C GLY A 150 -2.27 7.07 -17.80
N ILE A 151 -1.14 6.69 -17.18
CA ILE A 151 -1.13 5.94 -15.94
C ILE A 151 -0.76 6.88 -14.78
N SER A 152 -1.63 7.00 -13.80
CA SER A 152 -1.31 7.70 -12.55
C SER A 152 -0.70 6.74 -11.51
N VAL A 153 0.30 7.23 -10.79
CA VAL A 153 0.92 6.51 -9.67
C VAL A 153 0.87 7.40 -8.44
N THR A 154 0.19 6.96 -7.41
CA THR A 154 -0.04 7.71 -6.17
C THR A 154 0.20 6.84 -4.95
N ALA A 155 0.17 7.42 -3.77
CA ALA A 155 0.19 6.68 -2.53
C ALA A 155 -0.83 7.22 -1.53
N VAL A 156 -1.26 6.35 -0.62
CA VAL A 156 -1.94 6.71 0.62
C VAL A 156 -0.99 6.42 1.78
N ALA A 157 -0.85 7.36 2.68
CA ALA A 157 -0.09 7.21 3.92
C ALA A 157 -1.07 7.19 5.11
N PRO A 158 -1.47 6.01 5.60
CA PRO A 158 -2.27 5.90 6.81
C PRO A 158 -1.46 6.29 8.04
N GLY A 159 -2.15 6.87 9.03
CA GLY A 159 -1.68 6.93 10.41
C GLY A 159 -1.94 5.62 11.17
N LEU A 160 -1.68 5.64 12.49
CA LEU A 160 -1.95 4.51 13.35
C LEU A 160 -3.44 4.13 13.29
N THR A 161 -3.72 3.09 12.53
CA THR A 161 -5.08 2.60 12.26
C THR A 161 -5.42 1.47 13.22
N ASP A 162 -6.56 1.54 13.86
CA ASP A 162 -7.05 0.52 14.79
C ASP A 162 -7.40 -0.77 14.06
N THR A 163 -6.50 -1.74 14.16
CA THR A 163 -6.61 -3.05 13.53
C THR A 163 -6.15 -4.14 14.50
N PRO A 164 -6.59 -5.39 14.34
CA PRO A 164 -6.07 -6.51 15.14
C PRO A 164 -4.54 -6.58 15.12
N ALA A 165 -3.91 -6.38 13.97
CA ALA A 165 -2.45 -6.40 13.85
C ALA A 165 -1.79 -5.23 14.61
N ALA A 166 -2.33 -4.02 14.51
CA ALA A 166 -1.80 -2.86 15.25
C ALA A 166 -1.92 -3.06 16.76
N ARG A 167 -2.98 -3.68 17.24
CA ARG A 167 -3.20 -3.98 18.67
C ARG A 167 -2.24 -5.02 19.23
N THR A 168 -1.54 -5.79 18.40
CA THR A 168 -0.51 -6.72 18.90
C THR A 168 0.80 -6.03 19.27
N VAL A 169 1.05 -4.83 18.76
CA VAL A 169 2.31 -4.09 18.91
C VAL A 169 2.14 -2.71 19.56
N ASN A 170 0.90 -2.26 19.74
CA ASN A 170 0.60 -0.98 20.39
C ASN A 170 -0.37 -1.18 21.55
N THR A 171 -0.14 -0.47 22.64
CA THR A 171 -1.04 -0.40 23.80
C THR A 171 -2.17 0.60 23.57
N GLU A 172 -3.25 0.53 24.35
CA GLU A 172 -4.32 1.54 24.31
C GLU A 172 -3.80 2.94 24.58
N ALA A 173 -2.84 3.11 25.49
CA ALA A 173 -2.21 4.39 25.80
C ALA A 173 -1.47 4.99 24.58
N GLN A 174 -0.82 4.14 23.77
CA GLN A 174 -0.16 4.61 22.54
C GLN A 174 -1.18 5.03 21.46
N PHE A 175 -2.32 4.33 21.35
CA PHE A 175 -3.42 4.79 20.49
C PHE A 175 -3.97 6.14 20.93
N ASP A 176 -4.13 6.36 22.24
CA ASP A 176 -4.63 7.62 22.79
C ASP A 176 -3.60 8.75 22.61
N GLU A 177 -2.31 8.48 22.81
CA GLU A 177 -1.22 9.44 22.56
C GLU A 177 -1.18 9.90 21.11
N VAL A 178 -1.27 8.97 20.15
CA VAL A 178 -1.29 9.29 18.72
C VAL A 178 -2.57 10.09 18.38
N MET A 179 -3.73 9.69 18.90
CA MET A 179 -4.98 10.42 18.72
C MET A 179 -4.89 11.85 19.27
N ASP A 180 -4.24 12.03 20.42
CA ASP A 180 -4.02 13.36 21.01
C ASP A 180 -3.05 14.23 20.19
N GLY A 181 -2.14 13.62 19.44
CA GLY A 181 -1.27 14.30 18.48
C GLY A 181 -1.99 14.73 17.20
N GLN A 182 -3.05 14.03 16.79
CA GLN A 182 -3.79 14.33 15.57
C GLN A 182 -4.54 15.66 15.65
N ALA A 183 -4.76 16.33 14.52
CA ALA A 183 -5.67 17.48 14.43
C ALA A 183 -7.12 17.02 14.63
N LEU A 184 -7.50 15.89 14.00
CA LEU A 184 -8.80 15.25 14.19
C LEU A 184 -8.70 14.24 15.33
N LYS A 185 -9.23 14.57 16.51
CA LYS A 185 -9.13 13.80 17.76
C LYS A 185 -10.03 12.56 17.74
N ARG A 186 -9.73 11.60 16.88
CA ARG A 186 -10.42 10.31 16.82
C ARG A 186 -9.48 9.19 16.41
N ARG A 187 -9.77 7.99 16.79
CA ARG A 187 -9.05 6.81 16.29
C ARG A 187 -9.34 6.62 14.81
N LEU A 188 -8.28 6.32 14.07
CA LEU A 188 -8.39 5.96 12.66
C LEU A 188 -8.81 4.50 12.53
N VAL A 189 -9.67 4.24 11.56
CA VAL A 189 -10.20 2.90 11.26
C VAL A 189 -9.88 2.52 9.81
N PRO A 190 -9.92 1.23 9.44
CA PRO A 190 -9.57 0.77 8.08
C PRO A 190 -10.32 1.49 6.96
N THR A 191 -11.56 1.91 7.20
CA THR A 191 -12.39 2.63 6.21
C THR A 191 -11.85 4.03 5.89
N ASP A 192 -11.05 4.66 6.75
CA ASP A 192 -10.42 5.96 6.46
C ASP A 192 -9.41 5.81 5.32
N THR A 193 -8.56 4.79 5.39
CA THR A 193 -7.62 4.45 4.31
C THR A 193 -8.36 4.00 3.05
N ALA A 194 -9.41 3.20 3.20
CA ALA A 194 -10.21 2.71 2.08
C ALA A 194 -10.87 3.84 1.29
N ALA A 195 -11.40 4.85 1.97
CA ALA A 195 -12.00 6.03 1.33
C ALA A 195 -10.97 6.81 0.50
N ALA A 196 -9.75 7.00 1.03
CA ALA A 196 -8.67 7.64 0.30
C ALA A 196 -8.24 6.85 -0.95
N VAL A 197 -8.12 5.52 -0.84
CA VAL A 197 -7.81 4.64 -1.97
C VAL A 197 -8.93 4.67 -3.02
N ALA A 198 -10.19 4.59 -2.61
CA ALA A 198 -11.34 4.66 -3.53
C ALA A 198 -11.38 5.99 -4.30
N PHE A 199 -11.09 7.11 -3.63
CA PHE A 199 -10.94 8.41 -4.29
C PHE A 199 -9.82 8.41 -5.33
N LEU A 200 -8.62 7.93 -4.98
CA LEU A 200 -7.48 7.88 -5.90
C LEU A 200 -7.70 6.92 -7.09
N ALA A 201 -8.56 5.90 -6.93
CA ALA A 201 -8.96 5.00 -7.99
C ALA A 201 -10.01 5.59 -8.94
N SER A 202 -10.70 6.65 -8.54
CA SER A 202 -11.80 7.29 -9.28
C SER A 202 -11.32 8.30 -10.32
N ASP A 203 -12.25 8.73 -11.19
CA ASP A 203 -12.03 9.82 -12.14
C ASP A 203 -11.84 11.17 -11.45
N GLY A 204 -12.33 11.34 -10.21
CA GLY A 204 -12.11 12.54 -9.40
C GLY A 204 -10.63 12.82 -9.11
N ALA A 205 -9.77 11.80 -9.17
CA ALA A 205 -8.34 11.91 -9.00
C ALA A 205 -7.54 11.98 -10.32
N ALA A 206 -8.20 12.21 -11.46
CA ALA A 206 -7.57 12.15 -12.79
C ALA A 206 -6.34 13.07 -12.97
N ALA A 207 -6.28 14.19 -12.26
CA ALA A 207 -5.16 15.13 -12.31
C ALA A 207 -4.05 14.81 -11.28
N MET A 208 -4.19 13.72 -10.49
CA MET A 208 -3.28 13.40 -9.40
C MET A 208 -2.32 12.28 -9.79
N THR A 209 -1.02 12.59 -9.78
CA THR A 209 0.05 11.60 -9.90
C THR A 209 1.29 12.07 -9.14
N GLY A 210 2.12 11.16 -8.65
CA GLY A 210 3.33 11.48 -7.88
C GLY A 210 3.05 12.05 -6.48
N GLN A 211 1.82 12.01 -6.00
CA GLN A 211 1.39 12.59 -4.73
C GLN A 211 1.08 11.51 -3.70
N ILE A 212 1.22 11.88 -2.44
CA ILE A 212 0.85 11.05 -1.30
C ILE A 212 -0.33 11.73 -0.59
N LEU A 213 -1.42 11.00 -0.44
CA LEU A 213 -2.57 11.44 0.34
C LEU A 213 -2.44 10.89 1.77
N CYS A 214 -2.20 11.76 2.74
CA CYS A 214 -2.14 11.37 4.14
C CYS A 214 -3.55 11.13 4.68
N ALA A 215 -3.76 9.96 5.29
CA ALA A 215 -4.98 9.57 5.99
C ALA A 215 -4.63 9.28 7.46
N ASP A 216 -4.11 10.30 8.15
CA ASP A 216 -3.47 10.24 9.47
C ASP A 216 -4.16 11.14 10.52
N GLY A 217 -5.35 11.66 10.20
CA GLY A 217 -6.06 12.59 11.09
C GLY A 217 -5.38 13.94 11.26
N GLY A 218 -4.41 14.27 10.41
CA GLY A 218 -3.62 15.50 10.52
C GLY A 218 -2.56 15.39 11.63
N LEU A 219 -1.99 14.21 11.82
CA LEU A 219 -0.82 14.02 12.69
C LEU A 219 0.41 14.68 12.05
N ILE A 220 0.56 14.49 10.73
CA ILE A 220 1.65 15.10 9.95
C ILE A 220 1.06 16.21 9.06
N LEU A 221 1.40 17.45 9.36
CA LEU A 221 0.99 18.63 8.57
C LEU A 221 2.14 19.02 7.62
N ARG A 222 1.89 18.92 6.30
CA ARG A 222 2.86 19.25 5.24
C ARG A 222 2.23 20.03 4.12
#